data_49b540a19bb71abf3f0c3b482b37fcca
#
_entry.id   49b540a19bb71abf3f0c3b482b37fcca
#
_cell.length_a   1.000
_cell.length_b   1.000
_cell.length_c   1.000
_cell.angle_alpha   90.00
_cell.angle_beta   90.00
_cell.angle_gamma   90.00
#
_symmetry.space_group_name_H-M   'P 1'
#
loop_
_entity.id
_entity.type
_entity.pdbx_description
1 polymer ?
#
loop_
_entity_poly.entity_id
_entity_poly.type
_entity_poly.pdbx_seq_one_letter_code
_entity_poly.pdbx_strand_id
1 'polypeptide(L)'
;QKKFLASLDKVAQFLGNLKDEAGEPLPGIFQPFHGHDSDTALWWSTTQCSASDFKNLWKLTVNYLQNEKSVHNLLYAYSVYNDPADILPAYYPGNDFVDIIGINSHLLQGDGCSGREFIQELNEGIAFVTQFAAKNKKIAAVTSTGLEGIKISDFFSKYLYPVISQYKLSFVLFEKNAWNQEKHYFIPVP
;
A
#
# COMPACT_ATOMS: atom_id res chain seq x y z
N GLN A 1 -6.09 -21.79 9.25
CA GLN A 1 -6.23 -21.81 7.79
C GLN A 1 -7.68 -21.66 7.33
N LYS A 2 -8.66 -22.50 7.80
CA LYS A 2 -10.07 -22.44 7.36
C LYS A 2 -10.70 -21.04 7.51
N LYS A 3 -10.50 -20.35 8.64
CA LYS A 3 -11.04 -18.99 8.86
C LYS A 3 -10.46 -17.97 7.89
N PHE A 4 -9.18 -18.09 7.58
CA PHE A 4 -8.51 -17.20 6.62
C PHE A 4 -9.05 -17.39 5.19
N LEU A 5 -9.16 -18.65 4.73
CA LEU A 5 -9.74 -18.95 3.42
C LEU A 5 -11.19 -18.46 3.32
N ALA A 6 -12.01 -18.61 4.38
CA ALA A 6 -13.35 -18.05 4.41
C ALA A 6 -13.38 -16.50 4.31
N SER A 7 -12.32 -15.82 4.75
CA SER A 7 -12.18 -14.37 4.53
C SER A 7 -11.84 -14.06 3.07
N LEU A 8 -10.98 -14.85 2.44
CA LEU A 8 -10.68 -14.73 1.01
C LEU A 8 -11.90 -15.05 0.13
N ASP A 9 -12.78 -15.96 0.55
CA ASP A 9 -14.06 -16.23 -0.13
C ASP A 9 -14.93 -14.96 -0.20
N LYS A 10 -15.00 -14.20 0.90
CA LYS A 10 -15.73 -12.92 0.93
C LYS A 10 -15.10 -11.87 0.02
N VAL A 11 -13.76 -11.81 0.00
CA VAL A 11 -13.04 -10.91 -0.92
C VAL A 11 -13.35 -11.30 -2.38
N ALA A 12 -13.26 -12.58 -2.73
CA ALA A 12 -13.56 -13.05 -4.07
C ALA A 12 -15.01 -12.77 -4.47
N GLN A 13 -15.97 -12.98 -3.56
CA GLN A 13 -17.37 -12.67 -3.79
C GLN A 13 -17.59 -11.16 -4.01
N PHE A 14 -16.96 -10.31 -3.20
CA PHE A 14 -17.05 -8.86 -3.38
C PHE A 14 -16.51 -8.43 -4.75
N LEU A 15 -15.31 -8.91 -5.12
CA LEU A 15 -14.68 -8.60 -6.39
C LEU A 15 -15.48 -9.12 -7.59
N GLY A 16 -16.07 -10.31 -7.48
CA GLY A 16 -16.92 -10.89 -8.52
C GLY A 16 -18.23 -10.11 -8.75
N ASN A 17 -18.65 -9.31 -7.76
CA ASN A 17 -19.81 -8.43 -7.87
C ASN A 17 -19.48 -7.04 -8.43
N LEU A 18 -18.18 -6.67 -8.51
CA LEU A 18 -17.73 -5.42 -9.10
C LEU A 18 -17.67 -5.57 -10.62
N LYS A 19 -18.73 -5.14 -11.28
CA LYS A 19 -18.89 -5.23 -12.73
C LYS A 19 -19.29 -3.88 -13.31
N ASP A 20 -18.93 -3.67 -14.56
CA ASP A 20 -19.42 -2.54 -15.34
C ASP A 20 -20.86 -2.76 -15.83
N GLU A 21 -21.40 -1.80 -16.59
CA GLU A 21 -22.74 -1.88 -17.16
C GLU A 21 -22.90 -3.02 -18.18
N ALA A 22 -21.82 -3.50 -18.78
CA ALA A 22 -21.81 -4.64 -19.70
C ALA A 22 -21.71 -5.99 -18.97
N GLY A 23 -21.52 -5.98 -17.65
CA GLY A 23 -21.35 -7.16 -16.82
C GLY A 23 -19.92 -7.68 -16.75
N GLU A 24 -18.95 -6.94 -17.31
CA GLU A 24 -17.52 -7.32 -17.27
C GLU A 24 -16.89 -6.97 -15.91
N PRO A 25 -15.98 -7.80 -15.39
CA PRO A 25 -15.29 -7.53 -14.13
C PRO A 25 -14.48 -6.23 -14.19
N LEU A 26 -14.69 -5.35 -13.23
CA LEU A 26 -13.89 -4.12 -13.11
C LEU A 26 -12.45 -4.48 -12.65
N PRO A 27 -11.41 -3.90 -13.28
CA PRO A 27 -10.04 -4.08 -12.82
C PRO A 27 -9.84 -3.40 -11.47
N GLY A 28 -9.05 -4.02 -10.60
CA GLY A 28 -8.77 -3.51 -9.27
C GLY A 28 -7.31 -3.62 -8.87
N ILE A 29 -6.88 -2.79 -7.94
CA ILE A 29 -5.61 -2.94 -7.24
C ILE A 29 -5.91 -3.51 -5.86
N PHE A 30 -5.36 -4.67 -5.56
CA PHE A 30 -5.51 -5.32 -4.27
C PHE A 30 -4.21 -5.26 -3.48
N GLN A 31 -4.27 -4.63 -2.32
CA GLN A 31 -3.16 -4.51 -1.38
C GLN A 31 -3.47 -5.34 -0.12
N PRO A 32 -3.18 -6.64 -0.12
CA PRO A 32 -3.33 -7.46 1.08
C PRO A 32 -2.25 -7.14 2.12
N PHE A 33 -2.54 -7.46 3.38
CA PHE A 33 -1.58 -7.39 4.49
C PHE A 33 -0.93 -6.01 4.69
N HIS A 34 -1.72 -4.97 4.45
CA HIS A 34 -1.33 -3.60 4.72
C HIS A 34 -0.77 -3.45 6.14
N GLY A 35 0.27 -2.64 6.31
CA GLY A 35 0.87 -2.36 7.62
C GLY A 35 1.68 -3.51 8.21
N HIS A 36 2.19 -4.44 7.39
CA HIS A 36 2.96 -5.58 7.89
C HIS A 36 4.27 -5.17 8.60
N ASP A 37 4.86 -4.04 8.25
CA ASP A 37 6.07 -3.46 8.82
C ASP A 37 5.80 -2.26 9.75
N SER A 38 4.53 -1.96 10.03
CA SER A 38 4.16 -0.96 11.04
C SER A 38 4.21 -1.54 12.44
N ASP A 39 4.34 -0.70 13.47
CA ASP A 39 4.36 -1.09 14.89
C ASP A 39 3.01 -1.60 15.43
N THR A 40 2.12 -1.98 14.54
CA THR A 40 0.80 -2.50 14.90
C THR A 40 0.88 -4.00 15.23
N ALA A 41 0.10 -4.43 16.22
CA ALA A 41 0.00 -5.84 16.64
C ALA A 41 -0.84 -6.69 15.64
N LEU A 42 -0.58 -6.53 14.33
CA LEU A 42 -1.22 -7.35 13.31
C LEU A 42 -0.58 -8.74 13.27
N TRP A 43 -1.37 -9.80 13.16
CA TRP A 43 -0.85 -11.16 13.17
C TRP A 43 0.05 -11.48 11.95
N TRP A 44 0.00 -10.64 10.92
CA TRP A 44 0.89 -10.72 9.74
C TRP A 44 2.05 -9.71 9.78
N SER A 45 2.23 -8.97 10.88
CA SER A 45 3.31 -7.99 11.00
C SER A 45 4.67 -8.64 11.18
N THR A 46 5.73 -7.90 10.88
CA THR A 46 7.12 -8.35 11.02
C THR A 46 7.48 -8.77 12.44
N THR A 47 6.76 -8.28 13.45
CA THR A 47 6.92 -8.66 14.86
C THR A 47 6.27 -10.02 15.21
N GLN A 48 5.31 -10.49 14.41
CA GLN A 48 4.53 -11.70 14.66
C GLN A 48 4.76 -12.78 13.59
N CYS A 49 5.22 -12.41 12.41
CA CYS A 49 5.31 -13.29 11.26
C CYS A 49 6.72 -13.23 10.64
N SER A 50 7.37 -14.38 10.50
CA SER A 50 8.67 -14.42 9.83
C SER A 50 8.54 -14.02 8.35
N ALA A 51 9.65 -13.55 7.75
CA ALA A 51 9.68 -13.21 6.33
C ALA A 51 9.29 -14.41 5.44
N SER A 52 9.65 -15.62 5.83
CA SER A 52 9.27 -16.85 5.12
C SER A 52 7.77 -17.10 5.18
N ASP A 53 7.17 -16.98 6.37
CA ASP A 53 5.74 -17.22 6.57
C ASP A 53 4.90 -16.14 5.89
N PHE A 54 5.34 -14.88 5.95
CA PHE A 54 4.69 -13.78 5.24
C PHE A 54 4.69 -14.02 3.72
N LYS A 55 5.83 -14.39 3.13
CA LYS A 55 5.90 -14.72 1.70
C LYS A 55 4.99 -15.90 1.32
N ASN A 56 4.92 -16.92 2.16
CA ASN A 56 4.02 -18.06 1.95
C ASN A 56 2.56 -17.66 2.07
N LEU A 57 2.21 -16.82 3.05
CA LEU A 57 0.87 -16.27 3.23
C LEU A 57 0.43 -15.44 2.01
N TRP A 58 1.32 -14.60 1.49
CA TRP A 58 1.07 -13.82 0.29
C TRP A 58 0.80 -14.71 -0.93
N LYS A 59 1.70 -15.65 -1.19
CA LYS A 59 1.57 -16.60 -2.31
C LYS A 59 0.29 -17.43 -2.21
N LEU A 60 -0.05 -17.89 -1.01
CA LEU A 60 -1.30 -18.59 -0.75
C LEU A 60 -2.51 -17.72 -1.12
N THR A 61 -2.49 -16.44 -0.75
CA THR A 61 -3.57 -15.50 -1.04
C THR A 61 -3.75 -15.29 -2.54
N VAL A 62 -2.67 -14.99 -3.26
CA VAL A 62 -2.71 -14.78 -4.71
C VAL A 62 -3.18 -16.05 -5.44
N ASN A 63 -2.55 -17.19 -5.14
CA ASN A 63 -2.93 -18.46 -5.75
C ASN A 63 -4.38 -18.85 -5.48
N TYR A 64 -4.86 -18.62 -4.26
CA TYR A 64 -6.25 -18.93 -3.91
C TYR A 64 -7.24 -18.08 -4.71
N LEU A 65 -7.00 -16.77 -4.78
CA LEU A 65 -7.88 -15.87 -5.55
C LEU A 65 -7.84 -16.18 -7.05
N GLN A 66 -6.66 -16.41 -7.62
CA GLN A 66 -6.52 -16.66 -9.05
C GLN A 66 -6.98 -18.07 -9.46
N ASN A 67 -6.51 -19.11 -8.77
CA ASN A 67 -6.68 -20.48 -9.22
C ASN A 67 -7.94 -21.16 -8.67
N GLU A 68 -8.31 -20.85 -7.39
CA GLU A 68 -9.48 -21.48 -6.77
C GLU A 68 -10.76 -20.62 -6.94
N LYS A 69 -10.59 -19.29 -7.06
CA LYS A 69 -11.73 -18.35 -7.17
C LYS A 69 -11.86 -17.69 -8.54
N SER A 70 -10.93 -17.96 -9.46
CA SER A 70 -10.93 -17.41 -10.82
C SER A 70 -11.00 -15.87 -10.87
N VAL A 71 -10.37 -15.19 -9.90
CA VAL A 71 -10.28 -13.73 -9.85
C VAL A 71 -9.02 -13.30 -10.60
N HIS A 72 -9.19 -12.82 -11.85
CA HIS A 72 -8.08 -12.49 -12.74
C HIS A 72 -7.99 -10.99 -13.09
N ASN A 73 -8.85 -10.17 -12.51
CA ASN A 73 -8.96 -8.73 -12.77
C ASN A 73 -8.22 -7.86 -11.72
N LEU A 74 -7.22 -8.43 -11.03
CA LEU A 74 -6.47 -7.73 -9.99
C LEU A 74 -5.00 -7.51 -10.36
N LEU A 75 -4.49 -6.35 -9.98
CA LEU A 75 -3.07 -6.08 -9.78
C LEU A 75 -2.77 -6.14 -8.29
N TYR A 76 -1.71 -6.85 -7.91
CA TYR A 76 -1.31 -7.03 -6.51
C TYR A 76 -0.26 -6.00 -6.12
N ALA A 77 -0.60 -5.15 -5.12
CA ALA A 77 0.30 -4.13 -4.61
C ALA A 77 0.95 -4.56 -3.29
N TYR A 78 2.28 -4.63 -3.28
CA TYR A 78 3.09 -4.85 -2.09
C TYR A 78 3.69 -3.53 -1.62
N SER A 79 3.41 -3.13 -0.39
CA SER A 79 3.81 -1.82 0.12
C SER A 79 4.45 -1.93 1.49
N VAL A 80 5.38 -1.01 1.76
CA VAL A 80 6.07 -0.88 3.04
C VAL A 80 5.89 0.52 3.61
N TYR A 81 6.04 0.66 4.92
CA TYR A 81 6.01 1.94 5.65
C TYR A 81 7.39 2.40 6.04
N ASN A 82 8.11 1.54 6.74
CA ASN A 82 9.39 1.85 7.35
C ASN A 82 10.50 1.12 6.62
N ASP A 83 11.68 1.68 6.68
CA ASP A 83 12.94 1.09 6.24
C ASP A 83 12.82 0.19 4.98
N PRO A 84 12.42 0.79 3.82
CA PRO A 84 12.19 0.02 2.60
C PRO A 84 13.45 -0.73 2.14
N ALA A 85 14.63 -0.30 2.55
CA ALA A 85 15.89 -0.94 2.19
C ALA A 85 16.06 -2.32 2.82
N ASP A 86 15.61 -2.50 4.04
CA ASP A 86 15.67 -3.78 4.75
C ASP A 86 14.42 -4.64 4.51
N ILE A 87 13.25 -4.03 4.60
CA ILE A 87 11.97 -4.76 4.55
C ILE A 87 11.66 -5.27 3.15
N LEU A 88 11.82 -4.44 2.10
CA LEU A 88 11.48 -4.86 0.74
C LEU A 88 12.23 -6.13 0.32
N PRO A 89 13.56 -6.22 0.39
CA PRO A 89 14.26 -7.42 -0.03
C PRO A 89 13.93 -8.65 0.82
N ALA A 90 13.72 -8.45 2.13
CA ALA A 90 13.48 -9.54 3.07
C ALA A 90 12.08 -10.16 2.91
N TYR A 91 11.06 -9.34 2.77
CA TYR A 91 9.65 -9.76 2.79
C TYR A 91 9.01 -9.83 1.40
N TYR A 92 9.67 -9.40 0.34
CA TYR A 92 9.14 -9.39 -1.02
C TYR A 92 8.72 -10.79 -1.49
N PRO A 93 7.45 -11.00 -1.87
CA PRO A 93 6.92 -12.33 -2.20
C PRO A 93 7.46 -12.92 -3.51
N GLY A 94 8.03 -12.08 -4.36
CA GLY A 94 8.56 -12.46 -5.67
C GLY A 94 7.78 -11.90 -6.84
N ASN A 95 8.45 -11.82 -7.99
CA ASN A 95 7.95 -11.14 -9.18
C ASN A 95 6.65 -11.71 -9.75
N ASP A 96 6.41 -13.01 -9.56
CA ASP A 96 5.20 -13.67 -10.09
C ASP A 96 3.95 -13.35 -9.27
N PHE A 97 4.10 -12.71 -8.10
CA PHE A 97 3.04 -12.49 -7.13
C PHE A 97 2.80 -11.02 -6.80
N VAL A 98 3.53 -10.11 -7.44
CA VAL A 98 3.44 -8.66 -7.20
C VAL A 98 3.50 -7.93 -8.51
N ASP A 99 2.64 -6.95 -8.72
CA ASP A 99 2.61 -6.08 -9.89
C ASP A 99 3.09 -4.67 -9.55
N ILE A 100 2.74 -4.19 -8.36
CA ILE A 100 3.01 -2.83 -7.88
C ILE A 100 3.84 -2.91 -6.60
N ILE A 101 4.92 -2.13 -6.54
CA ILE A 101 5.73 -1.95 -5.34
C ILE A 101 5.50 -0.53 -4.85
N GLY A 102 5.09 -0.40 -3.60
CA GLY A 102 4.65 0.86 -3.03
C GLY A 102 5.32 1.24 -1.73
N ILE A 103 5.20 2.52 -1.42
CA ILE A 103 5.50 3.06 -0.11
C ILE A 103 4.27 3.71 0.49
N ASN A 104 4.08 3.50 1.79
CA ASN A 104 3.12 4.21 2.61
C ASN A 104 3.89 5.16 3.54
N SER A 105 3.50 6.42 3.59
CA SER A 105 4.15 7.40 4.46
C SER A 105 3.16 8.49 4.83
N HIS A 106 2.89 8.65 6.11
CA HIS A 106 1.95 9.63 6.65
C HIS A 106 2.61 10.47 7.72
N LEU A 107 2.29 11.74 7.74
CA LEU A 107 2.58 12.61 8.86
C LEU A 107 1.33 12.73 9.72
N LEU A 108 1.32 12.00 10.84
CA LEU A 108 0.21 11.97 11.78
C LEU A 108 0.31 13.10 12.81
N GLN A 109 -0.82 13.43 13.44
CA GLN A 109 -0.82 14.38 14.54
C GLN A 109 -0.17 13.74 15.76
N GLY A 110 0.89 14.38 16.27
CA GLY A 110 1.59 13.91 17.47
C GLY A 110 2.89 13.15 17.22
N ASP A 111 3.24 12.87 15.98
CA ASP A 111 4.49 12.15 15.65
C ASP A 111 5.77 12.94 15.99
N GLY A 112 5.65 14.21 16.38
CA GLY A 112 6.80 15.06 16.70
C GLY A 112 7.70 15.36 15.47
N CYS A 113 7.40 14.77 14.33
CA CYS A 113 8.11 14.94 13.09
C CYS A 113 7.75 16.29 12.44
N SER A 114 8.74 17.03 11.98
CA SER A 114 8.50 18.23 11.19
C SER A 114 8.09 17.87 9.75
N GLY A 115 7.36 18.76 9.09
CA GLY A 115 7.02 18.55 7.67
C GLY A 115 8.27 18.39 6.77
N ARG A 116 9.43 18.89 7.21
CA ARG A 116 10.70 18.72 6.48
C ARG A 116 11.27 17.31 6.64
N GLU A 117 11.27 16.77 7.85
CA GLU A 117 11.72 15.40 8.13
C GLU A 117 10.82 14.40 7.40
N PHE A 118 9.52 14.56 7.48
CA PHE A 118 8.56 13.74 6.73
C PHE A 118 8.86 13.72 5.22
N ILE A 119 9.13 14.90 4.63
CA ILE A 119 9.42 14.99 3.20
C ILE A 119 10.77 14.35 2.86
N GLN A 120 11.76 14.43 3.73
CA GLN A 120 13.03 13.76 3.53
C GLN A 120 12.85 12.23 3.55
N GLU A 121 12.18 11.70 4.56
CA GLU A 121 11.87 10.26 4.67
C GLU A 121 11.07 9.75 3.49
N LEU A 122 10.03 10.49 3.08
CA LEU A 122 9.23 10.17 1.92
C LEU A 122 10.09 10.12 0.64
N ASN A 123 10.98 11.11 0.46
CA ASN A 123 11.87 11.17 -0.70
C ASN A 123 12.82 9.96 -0.76
N GLU A 124 13.44 9.62 0.36
CA GLU A 124 14.33 8.46 0.47
C GLU A 124 13.57 7.16 0.20
N GLY A 125 12.38 7.01 0.77
CA GLY A 125 11.52 5.86 0.53
C GLY A 125 11.08 5.72 -0.92
N ILE A 126 10.66 6.80 -1.57
CA ILE A 126 10.27 6.78 -3.00
C ILE A 126 11.49 6.45 -3.87
N ALA A 127 12.67 7.00 -3.58
CA ALA A 127 13.88 6.71 -4.31
C ALA A 127 14.21 5.20 -4.28
N PHE A 128 14.15 4.59 -3.11
CA PHE A 128 14.40 3.16 -2.96
C PHE A 128 13.34 2.30 -3.67
N VAL A 129 12.06 2.60 -3.45
CA VAL A 129 10.93 1.88 -4.05
C VAL A 129 10.98 1.93 -5.58
N THR A 130 11.28 3.09 -6.16
CA THR A 130 11.39 3.23 -7.63
C THR A 130 12.56 2.45 -8.21
N GLN A 131 13.71 2.43 -7.52
CA GLN A 131 14.86 1.62 -7.93
C GLN A 131 14.56 0.12 -7.82
N PHE A 132 13.98 -0.31 -6.69
CA PHE A 132 13.63 -1.71 -6.48
C PHE A 132 12.58 -2.19 -7.48
N ALA A 133 11.56 -1.37 -7.76
CA ALA A 133 10.54 -1.67 -8.76
C ALA A 133 11.15 -1.80 -10.17
N ALA A 134 12.01 -0.87 -10.56
CA ALA A 134 12.70 -0.92 -11.86
C ALA A 134 13.55 -2.18 -12.01
N LYS A 135 14.34 -2.53 -10.99
CA LYS A 135 15.16 -3.76 -10.95
C LYS A 135 14.30 -5.03 -11.14
N ASN A 136 13.12 -5.05 -10.56
CA ASN A 136 12.20 -6.18 -10.61
C ASN A 136 11.19 -6.11 -11.77
N LYS A 137 11.27 -5.08 -12.62
CA LYS A 137 10.33 -4.82 -13.73
C LYS A 137 8.89 -4.67 -13.25
N LYS A 138 8.69 -3.95 -12.15
CA LYS A 138 7.41 -3.68 -11.52
C LYS A 138 7.06 -2.19 -11.57
N ILE A 139 5.81 -1.90 -11.29
CA ILE A 139 5.28 -0.54 -11.22
C ILE A 139 5.60 0.04 -9.85
N ALA A 140 6.08 1.29 -9.79
CA ALA A 140 6.28 2.00 -8.54
C ALA A 140 5.10 2.93 -8.25
N ALA A 141 4.71 3.04 -6.98
CA ALA A 141 3.64 3.93 -6.53
C ALA A 141 3.87 4.44 -5.10
N VAL A 142 3.23 5.56 -4.76
CA VAL A 142 2.96 5.92 -3.37
C VAL A 142 1.56 5.40 -3.05
N THR A 143 1.52 4.28 -2.34
CA THR A 143 0.30 3.51 -2.12
C THR A 143 -0.57 4.03 -0.98
N SER A 144 -0.02 4.88 -0.13
CA SER A 144 -0.79 5.73 0.78
C SER A 144 0.10 6.85 1.34
N THR A 145 -0.41 8.09 1.37
CA THR A 145 0.29 9.23 1.96
C THR A 145 -0.69 10.30 2.46
N GLY A 146 -0.18 11.26 3.19
CA GLY A 146 -0.91 12.45 3.57
C GLY A 146 -0.41 13.10 4.85
N LEU A 147 -0.90 14.32 5.08
CA LEU A 147 -0.74 15.07 6.32
C LEU A 147 -2.07 15.09 7.06
N GLU A 148 -2.13 14.44 8.21
CA GLU A 148 -3.35 14.41 9.02
C GLU A 148 -3.74 15.81 9.51
N GLY A 149 -4.99 16.18 9.25
CA GLY A 149 -5.57 17.47 9.61
C GLY A 149 -5.10 18.66 8.77
N ILE A 150 -4.24 18.45 7.77
CA ILE A 150 -3.72 19.45 6.81
C ILE A 150 -3.37 20.79 7.47
N LYS A 151 -2.58 20.74 8.54
CA LYS A 151 -2.18 21.94 9.31
C LYS A 151 -1.23 22.88 8.54
N ILE A 152 -0.62 22.38 7.47
CA ILE A 152 0.28 23.14 6.60
C ILE A 152 -0.49 23.46 5.32
N SER A 153 -0.90 24.72 5.15
CA SER A 153 -1.79 25.15 4.06
C SER A 153 -1.25 24.91 2.65
N ASP A 154 0.07 24.91 2.49
CA ASP A 154 0.76 24.69 1.23
C ASP A 154 1.47 23.33 1.14
N PHE A 155 1.05 22.37 1.96
CA PHE A 155 1.62 21.01 2.04
C PHE A 155 1.73 20.35 0.66
N PHE A 156 0.65 20.34 -0.11
CA PHE A 156 0.62 19.68 -1.41
C PHE A 156 1.55 20.32 -2.43
N SER A 157 1.58 21.65 -2.50
CA SER A 157 2.32 22.38 -3.52
C SER A 157 3.79 22.60 -3.18
N LYS A 158 4.13 22.86 -1.92
CA LYS A 158 5.50 23.17 -1.51
C LYS A 158 6.27 22.01 -0.91
N TYR A 159 5.58 20.99 -0.40
CA TYR A 159 6.23 19.87 0.23
C TYR A 159 6.09 18.58 -0.61
N LEU A 160 4.88 18.13 -0.85
CA LEU A 160 4.65 16.85 -1.48
C LEU A 160 4.97 16.85 -2.98
N TYR A 161 4.40 17.78 -3.74
CA TYR A 161 4.55 17.79 -5.20
C TYR A 161 6.01 17.88 -5.67
N PRO A 162 6.89 18.71 -5.08
CA PRO A 162 8.30 18.77 -5.49
C PRO A 162 9.05 17.44 -5.31
N VAL A 163 8.63 16.60 -4.39
CA VAL A 163 9.22 15.26 -4.19
C VAL A 163 8.66 14.28 -5.21
N ILE A 164 7.35 14.10 -5.24
CA ILE A 164 6.74 13.07 -6.10
C ILE A 164 6.98 13.31 -7.60
N SER A 165 7.11 14.58 -8.02
CA SER A 165 7.35 14.96 -9.42
C SER A 165 8.74 14.58 -9.95
N GLN A 166 9.69 14.23 -9.07
CA GLN A 166 11.04 13.80 -9.45
C GLN A 166 11.10 12.35 -9.87
N TYR A 167 10.08 11.56 -9.56
CA TYR A 167 10.08 10.11 -9.74
C TYR A 167 9.03 9.65 -10.74
N LYS A 168 9.33 8.53 -11.40
CA LYS A 168 8.37 7.86 -12.28
C LYS A 168 7.44 6.98 -11.45
N LEU A 169 6.37 7.57 -10.96
CA LEU A 169 5.32 6.91 -10.20
C LEU A 169 4.08 6.70 -11.07
N SER A 170 3.39 5.60 -10.88
CA SER A 170 2.13 5.31 -11.57
C SER A 170 0.96 6.08 -10.97
N PHE A 171 0.91 6.14 -9.65
CA PHE A 171 -0.10 6.91 -8.91
C PHE A 171 0.41 7.31 -7.51
N VAL A 172 -0.29 8.24 -6.91
CA VAL A 172 -0.17 8.62 -5.50
C VAL A 172 -1.57 8.56 -4.89
N LEU A 173 -1.74 7.72 -3.88
CA LEU A 173 -2.99 7.58 -3.16
C LEU A 173 -2.92 8.35 -1.84
N PHE A 174 -3.90 9.20 -1.61
CA PHE A 174 -4.05 9.87 -0.32
C PHE A 174 -4.92 9.03 0.62
N GLU A 175 -4.58 9.05 1.91
CA GLU A 175 -5.40 8.39 2.92
C GLU A 175 -6.81 9.01 2.96
N LYS A 176 -7.79 8.21 3.31
CA LYS A 176 -9.20 8.63 3.32
C LYS A 176 -9.50 9.60 4.46
N ASN A 177 -10.39 10.54 4.21
CA ASN A 177 -10.99 11.34 5.27
C ASN A 177 -12.00 10.48 6.05
N ALA A 178 -11.89 10.46 7.39
CA ALA A 178 -12.83 9.74 8.24
C ALA A 178 -13.97 10.68 8.68
N TRP A 179 -15.19 10.35 8.27
CA TRP A 179 -16.39 11.13 8.60
C TRP A 179 -16.77 11.13 10.09
N ASN A 180 -16.29 10.14 10.84
CA ASN A 180 -16.61 9.91 12.25
C ASN A 180 -15.46 10.23 13.21
N GLN A 181 -14.36 10.79 12.72
CA GLN A 181 -13.19 11.17 13.51
C GLN A 181 -12.83 12.62 13.20
N GLU A 182 -13.01 13.49 14.18
CA GLU A 182 -12.57 14.88 14.08
C GLU A 182 -11.06 14.94 13.84
N LYS A 183 -10.63 15.75 12.87
CA LYS A 183 -9.23 15.92 12.47
C LYS A 183 -8.57 14.75 11.72
N HIS A 184 -9.21 13.63 11.56
CA HIS A 184 -8.69 12.54 10.74
C HIS A 184 -9.09 12.76 9.27
N TYR A 185 -8.44 13.72 8.62
CA TYR A 185 -8.60 14.03 7.20
C TYR A 185 -7.24 14.36 6.57
N PHE A 186 -7.05 13.91 5.33
CA PHE A 186 -5.81 13.99 4.58
C PHE A 186 -5.97 14.73 3.24
N ILE A 187 -7.20 14.98 2.83
CA ILE A 187 -7.55 15.66 1.60
C ILE A 187 -8.43 16.86 1.96
N PRO A 188 -8.18 18.06 1.38
CA PRO A 188 -9.06 19.22 1.59
C PRO A 188 -10.51 18.87 1.26
N VAL A 189 -11.42 19.21 2.15
CA VAL A 189 -12.87 19.10 1.91
C VAL A 189 -13.34 20.45 1.36
N PRO A 190 -14.16 20.49 0.29
CA PRO A 190 -14.72 21.72 -0.24
C PRO A 190 -15.55 22.48 0.77
#